data_f7d7515f4381e3636fb00fed214072ad
#
_entry.id   f7d7515f4381e3636fb00fed214072ad
#
_cell.length_a   1.000
_cell.length_b   1.000
_cell.length_c   1.000
_cell.angle_alpha   90.00
_cell.angle_beta   90.00
_cell.angle_gamma   90.00
#
_symmetry.space_group_name_H-M   'P 1'
#
loop_
_entity.id
_entity.type
_entity.pdbx_description
1 polymer ?
#
loop_
_entity_poly.entity_id
_entity_poly.type
_entity_poly.pdbx_seq_one_letter_code
_entity_poly.pdbx_strand_id
1 'polypeptide(L)'
;MHLLTLSALHEIVNSNSTTNTSPLVPAYIQEQLQLAVKQMLMGLPVEPILDNNPLIQQWVNELKELSPSLFVPHKKLLPDIPLTAKVDLNFSLLTNLNQKYYPQHQFKIIEVRAHIGIVKGKPRLFEWAIRHPILSWQDRVKLWVATEYFKIQPQELQLIVLALHPTRAAQKVSFSWDRRQHRQIKNWLLNAIKLETEQTFVNSEHFLAAQAEEIATAINLDEIDEVSL
;
A
#
# COMPACT_ATOMS: atom_id res chain seq x y z
N MET A 1 3.96 14.53 -10.49
CA MET A 1 3.00 13.44 -10.25
C MET A 1 3.63 12.53 -9.20
N HIS A 2 3.06 12.43 -8.00
CA HIS A 2 3.62 11.62 -6.92
C HIS A 2 2.81 10.33 -6.78
N LEU A 3 3.50 9.19 -6.96
CA LEU A 3 2.95 7.86 -6.77
C LEU A 3 3.16 7.44 -5.32
N LEU A 4 2.09 7.01 -4.63
CA LEU A 4 2.13 6.47 -3.28
C LEU A 4 1.91 4.97 -3.33
N THR A 5 2.91 4.21 -2.90
CA THR A 5 2.83 2.75 -2.74
C THR A 5 2.28 2.40 -1.35
N LEU A 6 1.85 1.14 -1.15
CA LEU A 6 1.48 0.64 0.18
C LEU A 6 2.61 0.76 1.20
N SER A 7 3.87 0.61 0.76
CA SER A 7 5.04 0.78 1.63
C SER A 7 5.18 2.22 2.10
N ALA A 8 5.05 3.19 1.20
CA ALA A 8 5.08 4.62 1.55
C ALA A 8 3.92 4.99 2.49
N LEU A 9 2.70 4.48 2.23
CA LEU A 9 1.57 4.65 3.15
C LEU A 9 1.82 4.01 4.52
N HIS A 10 2.52 2.88 4.56
CA HIS A 10 2.90 2.23 5.81
C HIS A 10 3.85 3.07 6.65
N GLU A 11 4.82 3.73 6.03
CA GLU A 11 5.72 4.67 6.70
C GLU A 11 4.97 5.86 7.29
N ILE A 12 4.07 6.47 6.52
CA ILE A 12 3.23 7.58 6.98
C ILE A 12 2.38 7.19 8.20
N VAL A 13 1.82 5.98 8.20
CA VAL A 13 0.96 5.50 9.28
C VAL A 13 1.77 5.11 10.52
N ASN A 14 2.93 4.48 10.34
CA ASN A 14 3.75 3.98 11.44
C ASN A 14 4.60 5.06 12.11
N SER A 15 4.86 6.19 11.45
CA SER A 15 5.48 7.34 12.13
C SER A 15 4.67 7.79 13.36
N ASN A 16 3.39 7.39 13.44
CA ASN A 16 2.45 7.76 14.50
C ASN A 16 2.00 6.59 15.40
N SER A 17 2.50 5.35 15.20
CA SER A 17 2.04 4.21 16.01
C SER A 17 3.10 3.12 16.18
N THR A 18 3.42 2.78 17.42
CA THR A 18 4.40 1.75 17.83
C THR A 18 3.78 0.35 18.00
N THR A 19 2.83 -0.06 17.20
CA THR A 19 2.28 -1.42 17.27
C THR A 19 3.14 -2.41 16.49
N ASN A 20 4.23 -2.85 17.10
CA ASN A 20 5.06 -3.97 16.61
C ASN A 20 4.35 -5.31 16.89
N THR A 21 3.51 -5.78 15.98
CA THR A 21 3.14 -7.19 15.94
C THR A 21 4.31 -7.95 15.33
N SER A 22 4.98 -8.77 16.13
CA SER A 22 6.06 -9.63 15.64
C SER A 22 5.54 -10.52 14.50
N PRO A 23 6.28 -10.65 13.40
CA PRO A 23 5.87 -11.51 12.29
C PRO A 23 5.85 -12.98 12.76
N LEU A 24 4.85 -13.75 12.28
CA LEU A 24 4.66 -15.16 12.63
C LEU A 24 5.82 -16.04 12.13
N VAL A 25 6.52 -15.59 11.10
CA VAL A 25 7.67 -16.27 10.50
C VAL A 25 8.69 -15.24 10.00
N PRO A 26 9.96 -15.64 9.80
CA PRO A 26 10.97 -14.78 9.18
C PRO A 26 10.54 -14.30 7.78
N ALA A 27 10.95 -13.10 7.39
CA ALA A 27 10.56 -12.47 6.12
C ALA A 27 10.93 -13.34 4.90
N TYR A 28 12.11 -13.97 4.90
CA TYR A 28 12.55 -14.81 3.78
C TYR A 28 11.61 -16.00 3.51
N ILE A 29 10.98 -16.58 4.56
CA ILE A 29 10.00 -17.66 4.40
C ILE A 29 8.74 -17.14 3.70
N GLN A 30 8.31 -15.94 4.04
CA GLN A 30 7.17 -15.31 3.37
C GLN A 30 7.47 -15.00 1.91
N GLU A 31 8.67 -14.50 1.60
CA GLU A 31 9.11 -14.24 0.22
C GLU A 31 9.18 -15.53 -0.60
N GLN A 32 9.72 -16.61 -0.05
CA GLN A 32 9.78 -17.91 -0.71
C GLN A 32 8.40 -18.51 -0.97
N LEU A 33 7.47 -18.39 -0.02
CA LEU A 33 6.07 -18.78 -0.24
C LEU A 33 5.45 -17.99 -1.40
N GLN A 34 5.62 -16.65 -1.42
CA GLN A 34 5.09 -15.83 -2.51
C GLN A 34 5.68 -16.24 -3.86
N LEU A 35 6.97 -16.52 -3.91
CA LEU A 35 7.65 -17.00 -5.12
C LEU A 35 7.09 -18.35 -5.57
N ALA A 36 6.96 -19.32 -4.66
CA ALA A 36 6.41 -20.65 -4.96
C ALA A 36 4.98 -20.56 -5.52
N VAL A 37 4.10 -19.79 -4.88
CA VAL A 37 2.73 -19.60 -5.34
C VAL A 37 2.69 -18.91 -6.69
N LYS A 38 3.53 -17.88 -6.91
CA LYS A 38 3.63 -17.18 -8.19
C LYS A 38 4.08 -18.13 -9.31
N GLN A 39 5.11 -18.93 -9.08
CA GLN A 39 5.57 -19.94 -10.05
C GLN A 39 4.47 -20.96 -10.37
N MET A 40 3.78 -21.48 -9.35
CA MET A 40 2.64 -22.38 -9.55
C MET A 40 1.53 -21.78 -10.42
N LEU A 41 1.18 -20.51 -10.18
CA LEU A 41 0.14 -19.81 -10.96
C LEU A 41 0.57 -19.60 -12.41
N MET A 42 1.89 -19.51 -12.66
CA MET A 42 2.48 -19.40 -14.00
C MET A 42 2.74 -20.75 -14.66
N GLY A 43 2.47 -21.87 -13.98
CA GLY A 43 2.78 -23.22 -14.46
C GLY A 43 4.27 -23.53 -14.53
N LEU A 44 5.07 -22.84 -13.73
CA LEU A 44 6.53 -23.08 -13.64
C LEU A 44 6.83 -24.11 -12.56
N PRO A 45 7.99 -24.83 -12.67
CA PRO A 45 8.42 -25.78 -11.65
C PRO A 45 8.61 -25.11 -10.29
N VAL A 46 8.10 -25.74 -9.24
CA VAL A 46 8.21 -25.25 -7.85
C VAL A 46 9.00 -26.18 -6.95
N GLU A 47 9.33 -27.38 -7.43
CA GLU A 47 10.02 -28.43 -6.71
C GLU A 47 11.31 -27.92 -6.05
N PRO A 48 12.17 -27.12 -6.73
CA PRO A 48 13.41 -26.64 -6.11
C PRO A 48 13.20 -25.79 -4.84
N ILE A 49 12.04 -25.12 -4.74
CA ILE A 49 11.69 -24.33 -3.55
C ILE A 49 11.09 -25.23 -2.48
N LEU A 50 10.25 -26.19 -2.87
CA LEU A 50 9.53 -27.05 -1.94
C LEU A 50 10.44 -28.07 -1.28
N ASP A 51 11.37 -28.69 -2.02
CA ASP A 51 12.28 -29.72 -1.53
C ASP A 51 13.17 -29.22 -0.38
N ASN A 52 13.50 -27.95 -0.39
CA ASN A 52 14.31 -27.30 0.64
C ASN A 52 13.52 -26.71 1.81
N ASN A 53 12.18 -26.69 1.73
CA ASN A 53 11.33 -26.03 2.71
C ASN A 53 10.05 -26.79 3.00
N PRO A 54 10.08 -27.78 3.93
CA PRO A 54 8.90 -28.61 4.26
C PRO A 54 7.67 -27.80 4.68
N LEU A 55 7.87 -26.69 5.37
CA LEU A 55 6.78 -25.81 5.81
C LEU A 55 6.11 -25.11 4.61
N ILE A 56 6.89 -24.68 3.62
CA ILE A 56 6.35 -24.09 2.39
C ILE A 56 5.62 -25.16 1.59
N GLN A 57 6.16 -26.35 1.51
CA GLN A 57 5.50 -27.50 0.86
C GLN A 57 4.13 -27.80 1.49
N GLN A 58 4.07 -27.83 2.83
CA GLN A 58 2.81 -28.00 3.56
C GLN A 58 1.81 -26.90 3.17
N TRP A 59 2.19 -25.64 3.24
CA TRP A 59 1.31 -24.52 2.91
C TRP A 59 0.84 -24.50 1.46
N VAL A 60 1.73 -24.87 0.54
CA VAL A 60 1.35 -25.00 -0.88
C VAL A 60 0.29 -26.09 -1.07
N ASN A 61 0.39 -27.20 -0.36
CA ASN A 61 -0.62 -28.26 -0.40
C ASN A 61 -1.95 -27.77 0.23
N GLU A 62 -1.89 -27.10 1.39
CA GLU A 62 -3.06 -26.49 2.02
C GLU A 62 -3.76 -25.47 1.10
N LEU A 63 -2.99 -24.63 0.39
CA LEU A 63 -3.53 -23.69 -0.59
C LEU A 63 -4.25 -24.40 -1.75
N LYS A 64 -3.66 -25.49 -2.26
CA LYS A 64 -4.30 -26.32 -3.32
C LYS A 64 -5.60 -26.94 -2.84
N GLU A 65 -5.66 -27.41 -1.60
CA GLU A 65 -6.87 -27.97 -0.99
C GLU A 65 -7.95 -26.91 -0.76
N LEU A 66 -7.58 -25.74 -0.19
CA LEU A 66 -8.53 -24.66 0.10
C LEU A 66 -9.10 -24.01 -1.16
N SER A 67 -8.34 -23.98 -2.22
CA SER A 67 -8.72 -23.29 -3.45
C SER A 67 -8.16 -23.96 -4.70
N PRO A 68 -8.53 -25.25 -4.95
CA PRO A 68 -7.97 -26.00 -6.08
C PRO A 68 -8.21 -25.28 -7.42
N SER A 69 -9.30 -24.53 -7.50
CA SER A 69 -9.63 -23.77 -8.70
C SER A 69 -8.68 -22.62 -9.03
N LEU A 70 -7.82 -22.16 -8.11
CA LEU A 70 -6.82 -21.12 -8.39
C LEU A 70 -5.64 -21.68 -9.19
N PHE A 71 -5.33 -22.97 -8.99
CA PHE A 71 -4.14 -23.62 -9.52
C PHE A 71 -4.43 -24.50 -10.76
N VAL A 72 -5.66 -24.39 -11.31
CA VAL A 72 -6.00 -25.09 -12.57
C VAL A 72 -5.48 -24.25 -13.74
N PRO A 73 -4.70 -24.83 -14.66
CA PRO A 73 -4.33 -24.18 -15.91
C PRO A 73 -5.57 -23.62 -16.64
N HIS A 74 -5.45 -22.46 -17.26
CA HIS A 74 -6.52 -21.76 -18.00
C HIS A 74 -7.57 -20.99 -17.17
N LYS A 75 -7.51 -20.96 -15.84
CA LYS A 75 -8.32 -19.97 -15.08
C LYS A 75 -7.65 -18.61 -15.09
N LYS A 76 -8.49 -17.58 -15.28
CA LYS A 76 -8.07 -16.18 -15.39
C LYS A 76 -7.77 -15.58 -14.01
N LEU A 77 -6.79 -16.15 -13.30
CA LEU A 77 -6.16 -15.46 -12.18
C LEU A 77 -4.95 -14.70 -12.72
N LEU A 78 -4.96 -13.40 -12.53
CA LEU A 78 -3.87 -12.51 -12.88
C LEU A 78 -3.08 -12.20 -11.60
N PRO A 79 -1.89 -12.79 -11.43
CA PRO A 79 -1.09 -12.54 -10.23
C PRO A 79 -0.39 -11.19 -10.31
N ASP A 80 -0.32 -10.52 -9.17
CA ASP A 80 0.54 -9.36 -8.94
C ASP A 80 0.33 -8.19 -9.93
N ILE A 81 -0.96 -7.87 -10.20
CA ILE A 81 -1.32 -6.78 -11.11
C ILE A 81 -1.25 -5.43 -10.38
N PRO A 82 -0.56 -4.42 -10.94
CA PRO A 82 -0.60 -3.07 -10.41
C PRO A 82 -1.98 -2.45 -10.67
N LEU A 83 -2.61 -1.96 -9.62
CA LEU A 83 -3.84 -1.20 -9.65
C LEU A 83 -3.57 0.20 -9.15
N THR A 84 -4.17 1.20 -9.77
CA THR A 84 -3.99 2.60 -9.38
C THR A 84 -5.33 3.29 -9.18
N ALA A 85 -5.38 4.18 -8.19
CA ALA A 85 -6.53 5.05 -7.98
C ALA A 85 -6.06 6.47 -7.63
N LYS A 86 -6.85 7.46 -8.07
CA LYS A 86 -6.60 8.88 -7.83
C LYS A 86 -7.31 9.32 -6.55
N VAL A 87 -6.57 10.02 -5.70
CA VAL A 87 -7.11 10.75 -4.53
C VAL A 87 -6.95 12.23 -4.78
N ASP A 88 -8.07 12.95 -4.89
CA ASP A 88 -8.07 14.39 -5.04
C ASP A 88 -7.94 15.06 -3.67
N LEU A 89 -6.93 15.92 -3.54
CA LEU A 89 -6.61 16.68 -2.33
C LEU A 89 -7.05 18.10 -2.54
N ASN A 90 -8.16 18.49 -1.90
CA ASN A 90 -8.57 19.87 -1.85
C ASN A 90 -8.14 20.45 -0.49
N PHE A 91 -7.12 21.26 -0.47
CA PHE A 91 -6.70 21.96 0.73
C PHE A 91 -6.39 23.43 0.41
N SER A 92 -6.59 24.28 1.39
CA SER A 92 -6.24 25.70 1.32
C SER A 92 -4.98 25.91 2.14
N LEU A 93 -3.90 26.34 1.49
CA LEU A 93 -2.67 26.74 2.19
C LEU A 93 -2.82 28.19 2.63
N LEU A 94 -2.63 28.43 3.92
CA LEU A 94 -2.40 29.78 4.47
C LEU A 94 -0.92 30.12 4.19
N THR A 95 -0.70 31.01 3.23
CA THR A 95 0.64 31.58 3.08
C THR A 95 0.78 32.78 4.05
N ASN A 96 1.73 32.68 4.97
CA ASN A 96 1.99 33.68 6.01
C ASN A 96 2.32 35.09 5.48
N LEU A 97 2.65 35.23 4.20
CA LEU A 97 3.09 36.50 3.61
C LEU A 97 1.98 37.47 3.25
N ASN A 98 0.71 37.07 3.07
CA ASN A 98 -0.37 38.02 2.75
C ASN A 98 -1.78 37.56 3.14
N GLN A 99 -1.96 36.56 3.99
CA GLN A 99 -3.27 35.99 4.38
C GLN A 99 -4.18 35.61 3.18
N LYS A 100 -3.60 35.38 2.00
CA LYS A 100 -4.36 34.95 0.81
C LYS A 100 -4.46 33.43 0.79
N TYR A 101 -5.68 32.93 0.77
CA TYR A 101 -6.00 31.54 0.52
C TYR A 101 -5.84 31.25 -0.97
N TYR A 102 -4.90 30.37 -1.31
CA TYR A 102 -4.80 29.82 -2.66
C TYR A 102 -5.36 28.41 -2.64
N PRO A 103 -6.50 28.13 -3.30
CA PRO A 103 -7.00 26.78 -3.45
C PRO A 103 -6.00 25.99 -4.32
N GLN A 104 -5.37 25.00 -3.75
CA GLN A 104 -4.50 24.11 -4.50
C GLN A 104 -5.24 22.80 -4.79
N HIS A 105 -5.49 22.53 -6.06
CA HIS A 105 -5.97 21.25 -6.53
C HIS A 105 -4.78 20.32 -6.77
N GLN A 106 -4.45 19.53 -5.78
CA GLN A 106 -3.44 18.48 -5.93
C GLN A 106 -4.13 17.13 -5.94
N PHE A 107 -3.48 16.17 -6.55
CA PHE A 107 -3.90 14.77 -6.46
C PHE A 107 -2.69 13.88 -6.24
N LYS A 108 -2.91 12.80 -5.54
CA LYS A 108 -1.95 11.71 -5.39
C LYS A 108 -2.52 10.47 -6.07
N ILE A 109 -1.64 9.65 -6.65
CA ILE A 109 -2.02 8.35 -7.20
C ILE A 109 -1.55 7.30 -6.21
N ILE A 110 -2.48 6.45 -5.76
CA ILE A 110 -2.16 5.30 -4.92
C ILE A 110 -2.01 4.08 -5.82
N GLU A 111 -0.89 3.39 -5.72
CA GLU A 111 -0.65 2.12 -6.38
C GLU A 111 -0.64 0.98 -5.36
N VAL A 112 -1.35 -0.07 -5.69
CA VAL A 112 -1.32 -1.34 -4.95
C VAL A 112 -1.10 -2.49 -5.91
N ARG A 113 -0.47 -3.55 -5.44
CA ARG A 113 -0.36 -4.81 -6.18
C ARG A 113 -1.39 -5.79 -5.63
N ALA A 114 -2.10 -6.47 -6.52
CA ALA A 114 -3.16 -7.39 -6.15
C ALA A 114 -3.22 -8.61 -7.09
N HIS A 115 -3.68 -9.73 -6.54
CA HIS A 115 -4.01 -10.91 -7.32
C HIS A 115 -5.51 -10.86 -7.65
N ILE A 116 -5.83 -10.91 -8.95
CA ILE A 116 -7.20 -10.67 -9.44
C ILE A 116 -7.71 -11.90 -10.15
N GLY A 117 -8.87 -12.37 -9.75
CA GLY A 117 -9.59 -13.41 -10.46
C GLY A 117 -11.00 -12.97 -10.81
N ILE A 118 -11.58 -13.60 -11.82
CA ILE A 118 -12.98 -13.40 -12.22
C ILE A 118 -13.80 -14.60 -11.78
N VAL A 119 -14.76 -14.36 -10.89
CA VAL A 119 -15.67 -15.40 -10.39
C VAL A 119 -17.10 -14.98 -10.71
N LYS A 120 -17.81 -15.79 -11.51
CA LYS A 120 -19.19 -15.49 -11.98
C LYS A 120 -19.32 -14.08 -12.60
N GLY A 121 -18.33 -13.70 -13.43
CA GLY A 121 -18.30 -12.40 -14.12
C GLY A 121 -17.94 -11.20 -13.24
N LYS A 122 -17.64 -11.40 -11.96
CA LYS A 122 -17.28 -10.33 -11.03
C LYS A 122 -15.82 -10.44 -10.61
N PRO A 123 -15.09 -9.31 -10.46
CA PRO A 123 -13.72 -9.32 -9.98
C PRO A 123 -13.68 -9.75 -8.51
N ARG A 124 -12.64 -10.51 -8.17
CA ARG A 124 -12.30 -10.91 -6.81
C ARG A 124 -10.82 -10.65 -6.60
N LEU A 125 -10.48 -10.08 -5.47
CA LEU A 125 -9.11 -10.03 -5.02
C LEU A 125 -8.79 -11.30 -4.24
N PHE A 126 -7.58 -11.78 -4.43
CA PHE A 126 -7.05 -12.93 -3.70
C PHE A 126 -5.81 -12.47 -2.93
N GLU A 127 -5.67 -12.97 -1.72
CA GLU A 127 -4.49 -12.76 -0.89
C GLU A 127 -4.13 -14.08 -0.23
N TRP A 128 -2.88 -14.49 -0.32
CA TRP A 128 -2.34 -15.60 0.45
C TRP A 128 -1.20 -15.06 1.32
N ALA A 129 -1.35 -15.22 2.61
CA ALA A 129 -0.43 -14.64 3.57
C ALA A 129 -0.33 -15.47 4.85
N ILE A 130 0.84 -15.44 5.46
CA ILE A 130 1.08 -16.06 6.77
C ILE A 130 0.63 -15.08 7.83
N ARG A 131 -0.65 -15.13 8.18
CA ARG A 131 -1.27 -14.21 9.14
C ARG A 131 -2.59 -14.73 9.68
N HIS A 132 -3.11 -14.07 10.70
CA HIS A 132 -4.50 -14.29 11.12
C HIS A 132 -5.49 -13.88 10.03
N PRO A 133 -6.62 -14.58 9.89
CA PRO A 133 -7.62 -14.30 8.86
C PRO A 133 -8.50 -13.08 9.20
N ILE A 134 -7.87 -11.94 9.39
CA ILE A 134 -8.53 -10.66 9.68
C ILE A 134 -8.26 -9.67 8.53
N LEU A 135 -9.18 -8.75 8.33
CA LEU A 135 -9.06 -7.70 7.31
C LEU A 135 -8.13 -6.60 7.81
N SER A 136 -6.92 -6.55 7.25
CA SER A 136 -5.93 -5.52 7.59
C SER A 136 -6.27 -4.16 6.96
N TRP A 137 -5.56 -3.10 7.35
CA TRP A 137 -5.72 -1.79 6.70
C TRP A 137 -5.20 -1.83 5.25
N GLN A 138 -4.11 -2.56 4.97
CA GLN A 138 -3.60 -2.76 3.61
C GLN A 138 -4.63 -3.42 2.71
N ASP A 139 -5.35 -4.44 3.20
CA ASP A 139 -6.42 -5.10 2.47
C ASP A 139 -7.55 -4.12 2.12
N ARG A 140 -7.90 -3.26 3.06
CA ARG A 140 -8.94 -2.24 2.85
C ARG A 140 -8.51 -1.22 1.80
N VAL A 141 -7.24 -0.81 1.79
CA VAL A 141 -6.68 0.05 0.74
C VAL A 141 -6.70 -0.66 -0.60
N LYS A 142 -6.28 -1.92 -0.69
CA LYS A 142 -6.38 -2.74 -1.91
C LYS A 142 -7.81 -2.80 -2.44
N LEU A 143 -8.80 -3.05 -1.56
CA LEU A 143 -10.23 -3.07 -1.92
C LEU A 143 -10.71 -1.70 -2.41
N TRP A 144 -10.29 -0.62 -1.77
CA TRP A 144 -10.66 0.73 -2.19
C TRP A 144 -10.08 1.04 -3.57
N VAL A 145 -8.77 0.83 -3.78
CA VAL A 145 -8.09 1.08 -5.06
C VAL A 145 -8.71 0.23 -6.17
N ALA A 146 -8.98 -1.07 -5.92
CA ALA A 146 -9.58 -1.95 -6.91
C ALA A 146 -11.00 -1.51 -7.30
N THR A 147 -11.80 -1.04 -6.33
CA THR A 147 -13.14 -0.49 -6.60
C THR A 147 -13.08 0.70 -7.54
N GLU A 148 -12.17 1.65 -7.27
CA GLU A 148 -11.96 2.84 -8.11
C GLU A 148 -11.38 2.48 -9.49
N TYR A 149 -10.41 1.56 -9.54
CA TYR A 149 -9.77 1.10 -10.77
C TYR A 149 -10.76 0.45 -11.73
N PHE A 150 -11.58 -0.50 -11.23
CA PHE A 150 -12.57 -1.21 -12.03
C PHE A 150 -13.86 -0.41 -12.26
N LYS A 151 -14.03 0.72 -11.57
CA LYS A 151 -15.24 1.57 -11.62
C LYS A 151 -16.52 0.77 -11.33
N ILE A 152 -16.48 -0.11 -10.34
CA ILE A 152 -17.60 -0.95 -9.91
C ILE A 152 -18.17 -0.46 -8.58
N GLN A 153 -19.35 -0.96 -8.22
CA GLN A 153 -19.91 -0.70 -6.89
C GLN A 153 -19.13 -1.51 -5.83
N PRO A 154 -18.87 -0.94 -4.64
CA PRO A 154 -18.14 -1.64 -3.58
C PRO A 154 -18.67 -3.04 -3.28
N GLN A 155 -19.99 -3.22 -3.26
CA GLN A 155 -20.65 -4.51 -2.98
C GLN A 155 -20.38 -5.59 -4.05
N GLU A 156 -19.87 -5.21 -5.21
CA GLU A 156 -19.53 -6.16 -6.27
C GLU A 156 -18.14 -6.74 -6.12
N LEU A 157 -17.31 -6.13 -5.26
CA LEU A 157 -15.95 -6.58 -4.97
C LEU A 157 -15.91 -7.42 -3.69
N GLN A 158 -15.05 -8.41 -3.66
CA GLN A 158 -14.73 -9.21 -2.48
C GLN A 158 -13.23 -9.47 -2.44
N LEU A 159 -12.68 -9.58 -1.24
CA LEU A 159 -11.35 -10.09 -0.99
C LEU A 159 -11.45 -11.50 -0.42
N ILE A 160 -10.76 -12.45 -1.02
CA ILE A 160 -10.61 -13.82 -0.56
C ILE A 160 -9.21 -13.96 0.03
N VAL A 161 -9.13 -14.15 1.33
CA VAL A 161 -7.87 -14.36 2.05
C VAL A 161 -7.68 -15.85 2.29
N LEU A 162 -6.56 -16.38 1.84
CA LEU A 162 -6.06 -17.72 2.17
C LEU A 162 -4.99 -17.51 3.26
N ALA A 163 -5.44 -17.57 4.51
CA ALA A 163 -4.59 -17.33 5.66
C ALA A 163 -3.88 -18.60 6.06
N LEU A 164 -2.56 -18.56 6.05
CA LEU A 164 -1.66 -19.64 6.45
C LEU A 164 -1.13 -19.39 7.86
N HIS A 165 -0.80 -20.46 8.56
CA HIS A 165 -0.28 -20.36 9.92
C HIS A 165 0.76 -21.48 10.16
N PRO A 166 1.85 -21.22 10.91
CA PRO A 166 2.89 -22.24 11.15
C PRO A 166 2.42 -23.48 11.91
N THR A 167 1.38 -23.35 12.75
CA THR A 167 0.93 -24.40 13.68
C THR A 167 -0.57 -24.67 13.62
N ARG A 168 -1.30 -24.07 12.71
CA ARG A 168 -2.75 -24.24 12.56
C ARG A 168 -3.08 -24.51 11.11
N ALA A 169 -4.18 -25.20 10.86
CA ALA A 169 -4.68 -25.39 9.52
C ALA A 169 -4.96 -24.06 8.81
N ALA A 170 -4.66 -24.00 7.54
CA ALA A 170 -4.95 -22.84 6.71
C ALA A 170 -6.46 -22.56 6.63
N GLN A 171 -6.82 -21.30 6.49
CA GLN A 171 -8.21 -20.87 6.46
C GLN A 171 -8.50 -20.01 5.22
N LYS A 172 -9.65 -20.25 4.61
CA LYS A 172 -10.17 -19.41 3.53
C LYS A 172 -11.30 -18.54 4.07
N VAL A 173 -11.09 -17.23 4.04
CA VAL A 173 -12.07 -16.26 4.50
C VAL A 173 -12.39 -15.27 3.38
N SER A 174 -13.68 -14.99 3.19
CA SER A 174 -14.16 -14.02 2.20
C SER A 174 -14.65 -12.77 2.92
N PHE A 175 -14.09 -11.64 2.56
CA PHE A 175 -14.50 -10.34 3.08
C PHE A 175 -15.34 -9.62 2.03
N SER A 176 -16.56 -9.24 2.40
CA SER A 176 -17.40 -8.35 1.63
C SER A 176 -16.95 -6.90 1.79
N TRP A 177 -17.20 -6.10 0.78
CA TRP A 177 -16.85 -4.69 0.75
C TRP A 177 -18.12 -3.87 0.53
N ASP A 178 -18.36 -2.82 1.34
CA ASP A 178 -19.55 -1.99 1.25
C ASP A 178 -19.24 -0.50 1.08
N ARG A 179 -20.27 0.31 0.80
CA ARG A 179 -20.13 1.76 0.58
C ARG A 179 -19.65 2.51 1.82
N ARG A 180 -19.99 2.02 3.02
CA ARG A 180 -19.57 2.65 4.29
C ARG A 180 -18.08 2.44 4.48
N GLN A 181 -17.62 1.20 4.36
CA GLN A 181 -16.19 0.83 4.46
C GLN A 181 -15.37 1.58 3.40
N HIS A 182 -15.87 1.63 2.16
CA HIS A 182 -15.23 2.35 1.05
C HIS A 182 -15.03 3.85 1.37
N ARG A 183 -16.07 4.51 1.89
CA ARG A 183 -16.00 5.92 2.32
C ARG A 183 -15.05 6.12 3.51
N GLN A 184 -15.07 5.21 4.48
CA GLN A 184 -14.18 5.28 5.63
C GLN A 184 -12.71 5.23 5.21
N ILE A 185 -12.34 4.32 4.31
CA ILE A 185 -10.97 4.24 3.79
C ILE A 185 -10.60 5.45 2.95
N LYS A 186 -11.50 5.95 2.11
CA LYS A 186 -11.26 7.19 1.35
C LYS A 186 -10.92 8.35 2.30
N ASN A 187 -11.72 8.55 3.33
CA ASN A 187 -11.49 9.63 4.30
C ASN A 187 -10.18 9.42 5.08
N TRP A 188 -9.88 8.18 5.46
CA TRP A 188 -8.63 7.84 6.13
C TRP A 188 -7.42 8.13 5.23
N LEU A 189 -7.45 7.76 3.95
CA LEU A 189 -6.41 8.06 2.98
C LEU A 189 -6.21 9.57 2.80
N LEU A 190 -7.30 10.32 2.67
CA LEU A 190 -7.25 11.77 2.56
C LEU A 190 -6.54 12.40 3.77
N ASN A 191 -6.88 11.96 4.98
CA ASN A 191 -6.27 12.46 6.21
C ASN A 191 -4.78 12.09 6.31
N ALA A 192 -4.42 10.83 6.00
CA ALA A 192 -3.03 10.38 6.05
C ALA A 192 -2.14 11.17 5.08
N ILE A 193 -2.59 11.34 3.83
CA ILE A 193 -1.85 12.08 2.80
C ILE A 193 -1.76 13.59 3.13
N LYS A 194 -2.81 14.15 3.73
CA LYS A 194 -2.82 15.55 4.14
C LYS A 194 -1.78 15.82 5.23
N LEU A 195 -1.71 14.96 6.24
CA LEU A 195 -0.71 15.06 7.30
C LEU A 195 0.72 14.98 6.76
N GLU A 196 1.00 14.07 5.82
CA GLU A 196 2.32 13.99 5.15
C GLU A 196 2.66 15.29 4.43
N THR A 197 1.69 15.85 3.70
CA THR A 197 1.91 17.07 2.94
C THR A 197 2.18 18.26 3.86
N GLU A 198 1.46 18.39 4.98
CA GLU A 198 1.67 19.43 5.96
C GLU A 198 3.04 19.31 6.67
N GLN A 199 3.45 18.10 7.05
CA GLN A 199 4.78 17.85 7.65
C GLN A 199 5.93 18.16 6.69
N THR A 200 5.78 17.80 5.42
CA THR A 200 6.78 18.09 4.39
C THR A 200 6.93 19.61 4.19
N PHE A 201 5.83 20.33 4.28
CA PHE A 201 5.83 21.79 4.12
C PHE A 201 6.53 22.48 5.30
N VAL A 202 6.20 22.12 6.53
CA VAL A 202 6.83 22.65 7.73
C VAL A 202 8.35 22.38 7.73
N ASN A 203 8.76 21.17 7.37
CA ASN A 203 10.19 20.83 7.28
C ASN A 203 10.91 21.61 6.17
N SER A 204 10.27 21.88 5.04
CA SER A 204 10.86 22.68 3.96
C SER A 204 10.98 24.17 4.33
N GLU A 205 10.03 24.74 5.06
CA GLU A 205 10.12 26.11 5.58
C GLU A 205 11.25 26.25 6.60
N HIS A 206 11.39 25.29 7.51
CA HIS A 206 12.52 25.26 8.47
C HIS A 206 13.88 25.13 7.78
N PHE A 207 13.97 24.30 6.74
CA PHE A 207 15.20 24.15 5.97
C PHE A 207 15.58 25.43 5.20
N LEU A 208 14.59 26.08 4.57
CA LEU A 208 14.81 27.34 3.86
C LEU A 208 15.14 28.48 4.83
N ALA A 209 14.55 28.53 6.02
CA ALA A 209 14.86 29.49 7.05
C ALA A 209 16.29 29.30 7.57
N ALA A 210 16.72 28.05 7.83
CA ALA A 210 18.08 27.74 8.24
C ALA A 210 19.13 28.11 7.18
N GLN A 211 18.85 27.82 5.89
CA GLN A 211 19.73 28.26 4.79
C GLN A 211 19.79 29.78 4.64
N ALA A 212 18.68 30.49 4.84
CA ALA A 212 18.65 31.95 4.78
C ALA A 212 19.46 32.56 5.94
N GLU A 213 19.43 31.98 7.14
CA GLU A 213 20.24 32.37 8.29
C GLU A 213 21.74 32.11 8.06
N GLU A 214 22.08 30.95 7.45
CA GLU A 214 23.46 30.60 7.10
C GLU A 214 24.03 31.53 6.04
N ILE A 215 23.24 31.91 5.01
CA ILE A 215 23.64 32.89 4.00
C ILE A 215 23.79 34.30 4.62
N ALA A 216 22.85 34.69 5.49
CA ALA A 216 22.91 35.99 6.17
C ALA A 216 24.15 36.14 7.10
N THR A 217 24.55 35.04 7.75
CA THR A 217 25.78 35.01 8.58
C THR A 217 27.06 34.91 7.75
N ALA A 218 26.99 34.34 6.53
CA ALA A 218 28.16 34.28 5.64
C ALA A 218 28.43 35.57 4.87
N ILE A 219 27.46 36.49 4.76
CA ILE A 219 27.64 37.82 4.18
C ILE A 219 28.03 38.78 5.30
N ASN A 220 29.32 38.87 5.58
CA ASN A 220 29.84 39.90 6.47
C ASN A 220 29.84 41.24 5.75
N LEU A 221 28.81 42.05 5.98
CA LEU A 221 28.65 43.39 5.35
C LEU A 221 29.75 44.38 5.69
N ASP A 222 30.55 44.08 6.72
CA ASP A 222 31.68 44.93 7.15
C ASP A 222 32.94 44.76 6.28
N GLU A 223 32.97 43.76 5.38
CA GLU A 223 34.08 43.52 4.43
C GLU A 223 33.83 44.06 3.01
N ILE A 224 32.73 44.77 2.79
CA ILE A 224 32.47 45.38 1.48
C ILE A 224 33.13 46.76 1.50
N ASP A 225 34.33 46.88 0.90
CA ASP A 225 34.98 48.17 0.66
C ASP A 225 34.04 49.11 -0.11
N GLU A 226 33.78 50.28 0.43
CA GLU A 226 33.08 51.36 -0.24
C GLU A 226 33.82 51.70 -1.54
N VAL A 227 33.20 51.38 -2.66
CA VAL A 227 33.67 51.87 -3.97
C VAL A 227 33.34 53.37 -4.03
N SER A 228 34.34 54.20 -3.73
CA SER A 228 34.21 55.65 -3.95
C SER A 228 34.04 55.94 -5.44
N LEU A 229 32.89 56.53 -5.76
CA LEU A 229 32.56 57.09 -7.11
C LEU A 229 33.34 58.37 -7.38
#